data_6464a80fdcbb2b97902f1f5d97ad6174
#
_entry.id   6464a80fdcbb2b97902f1f5d97ad6174
#
_cell.length_a   1.000
_cell.length_b   1.000
_cell.length_c   1.000
_cell.angle_alpha   90.00
_cell.angle_beta   90.00
_cell.angle_gamma   90.00
#
_symmetry.space_group_name_H-M   'P 1'
#
loop_
_entity.id
_entity.type
_entity.pdbx_description
1 polymer ?
#
loop_
_entity_poly.entity_id
_entity_poly.type
_entity_poly.pdbx_seq_one_letter_code
_entity_poly.pdbx_strand_id
1 'polypeptide(L)'
;LGIGVSKEGRYTSAGAGNASTEMEAGKEIPDPLMNFGGGLTASWEIDIWHKLKTEKESAIAHYLSTVEGKNFVLSSLISEVADSYYELLSLDNQLDIIQQYINLQQKALEISKIQKQAAAATELAVKKFEAELAKSKASEYTIRQQITEKENQINALLGRYPQQIDREKDHFMATIPQTV
;
A
#
# COMPACT_ATOMS: atom_id res chain seq x y z
N LEU A 1 -0.93 -40.23 -9.29
CA LEU A 1 -1.98 -41.03 -9.94
C LEU A 1 -2.44 -40.29 -11.19
N GLY A 2 -2.26 -40.88 -12.35
CA GLY A 2 -2.67 -40.30 -13.62
C GLY A 2 -3.63 -41.26 -14.35
N ILE A 3 -4.69 -40.69 -14.93
CA ILE A 3 -5.58 -41.41 -15.82
C ILE A 3 -5.39 -40.80 -17.20
N GLY A 4 -4.92 -41.62 -18.16
CA GLY A 4 -4.74 -41.21 -19.54
C GLY A 4 -5.66 -42.02 -20.46
N VAL A 5 -6.36 -41.34 -21.37
CA VAL A 5 -7.07 -41.95 -22.47
C VAL A 5 -6.55 -41.36 -23.76
N SER A 6 -6.05 -42.20 -24.65
CA SER A 6 -5.57 -41.79 -25.96
C SER A 6 -6.41 -42.39 -27.08
N LYS A 7 -6.65 -41.60 -28.11
CA LYS A 7 -7.28 -42.02 -29.37
C LYS A 7 -6.38 -41.58 -30.51
N GLU A 8 -5.87 -42.51 -31.26
CA GLU A 8 -4.99 -42.22 -32.40
C GLU A 8 -5.56 -42.89 -33.66
N GLY A 9 -5.71 -42.13 -34.72
CA GLY A 9 -6.08 -42.61 -36.03
C GLY A 9 -4.86 -42.72 -36.91
N ARG A 10 -4.51 -43.91 -37.40
CA ARG A 10 -3.46 -44.13 -38.39
C ARG A 10 -4.07 -44.32 -39.76
N TYR A 11 -3.62 -43.49 -40.69
CA TYR A 11 -3.93 -43.64 -42.10
C TYR A 11 -2.87 -44.53 -42.73
N THR A 12 -3.28 -45.68 -43.25
CA THR A 12 -2.37 -46.62 -43.96
C THR A 12 -2.78 -46.67 -45.43
N SER A 13 -1.82 -46.79 -46.33
CA SER A 13 -2.14 -47.13 -47.72
C SER A 13 -2.82 -48.54 -47.72
N ALA A 14 -3.92 -48.64 -48.44
CA ALA A 14 -4.70 -49.91 -48.50
C ALA A 14 -3.83 -51.17 -48.81
N GLY A 15 -2.76 -50.98 -49.60
CA GLY A 15 -1.83 -52.03 -49.92
C GLY A 15 -0.90 -52.46 -48.77
N ALA A 16 -0.47 -51.50 -47.96
CA ALA A 16 0.41 -51.81 -46.81
C ALA A 16 -0.37 -52.40 -45.65
N GLY A 17 -1.64 -51.98 -45.47
CA GLY A 17 -2.54 -52.52 -44.44
C GLY A 17 -2.86 -53.98 -44.70
N ASN A 18 -3.20 -54.34 -45.93
CA ASN A 18 -3.57 -55.70 -46.31
C ASN A 18 -2.39 -56.67 -46.27
N ALA A 19 -1.13 -56.21 -46.49
CA ALA A 19 0.05 -57.05 -46.43
C ALA A 19 0.48 -57.38 -45.00
N SER A 20 0.11 -56.59 -44.01
CA SER A 20 0.53 -56.74 -42.60
C SER A 20 -0.45 -57.47 -41.70
N THR A 21 -1.64 -57.83 -42.20
CA THR A 21 -2.68 -58.46 -41.39
C THR A 21 -3.30 -59.63 -42.15
N GLU A 22 -3.25 -60.82 -41.54
CA GLU A 22 -3.98 -61.97 -42.03
C GLU A 22 -5.47 -61.76 -41.83
N MET A 23 -6.17 -61.37 -42.90
CA MET A 23 -7.62 -61.24 -42.90
C MET A 23 -8.28 -62.30 -43.77
N GLU A 24 -9.48 -62.68 -43.38
CA GLU A 24 -10.38 -63.52 -44.23
C GLU A 24 -10.60 -62.81 -45.58
N ALA A 25 -10.58 -63.61 -46.63
CA ALA A 25 -10.71 -63.15 -48.00
C ALA A 25 -12.00 -62.30 -48.18
N GLY A 26 -11.83 -61.03 -48.56
CA GLY A 26 -12.93 -60.10 -48.85
C GLY A 26 -13.22 -59.04 -47.77
N LYS A 27 -12.44 -58.97 -46.71
CA LYS A 27 -12.58 -57.94 -45.69
C LYS A 27 -11.52 -56.86 -45.87
N GLU A 28 -11.90 -55.60 -46.11
CA GLU A 28 -10.97 -54.47 -46.18
C GLU A 28 -10.71 -53.92 -44.79
N ILE A 29 -9.46 -53.48 -44.55
CA ILE A 29 -9.09 -52.82 -43.30
C ILE A 29 -9.65 -51.40 -43.31
N PRO A 30 -10.38 -50.98 -42.26
CA PRO A 30 -10.91 -49.63 -42.20
C PRO A 30 -9.76 -48.60 -42.14
N ASP A 31 -9.86 -47.56 -42.99
CA ASP A 31 -8.92 -46.42 -43.01
C ASP A 31 -9.71 -45.17 -42.59
N PRO A 32 -9.39 -44.54 -41.47
CA PRO A 32 -8.22 -44.75 -40.60
C PRO A 32 -8.41 -45.89 -39.58
N LEU A 33 -7.28 -46.57 -39.28
CA LEU A 33 -7.20 -47.55 -38.23
C LEU A 33 -7.23 -46.85 -36.87
N MET A 34 -8.28 -47.01 -36.11
CA MET A 34 -8.46 -46.38 -34.80
C MET A 34 -7.81 -47.25 -33.72
N ASN A 35 -6.85 -46.64 -33.02
CA ASN A 35 -6.22 -47.20 -31.84
C ASN A 35 -6.76 -46.50 -30.58
N PHE A 36 -7.32 -47.25 -29.67
CA PHE A 36 -7.81 -46.76 -28.39
C PHE A 36 -6.91 -47.32 -27.29
N GLY A 37 -6.23 -46.45 -26.55
CA GLY A 37 -5.43 -46.79 -25.39
C GLY A 37 -5.97 -46.13 -24.14
N GLY A 38 -6.12 -46.90 -23.09
CA GLY A 38 -6.42 -46.37 -21.75
C GLY A 38 -5.44 -46.95 -20.74
N GLY A 39 -4.88 -46.10 -19.91
CA GLY A 39 -3.90 -46.54 -18.90
C GLY A 39 -4.09 -45.77 -17.59
N LEU A 40 -3.88 -46.47 -16.49
CA LEU A 40 -3.73 -45.91 -15.15
C LEU A 40 -2.25 -45.92 -14.81
N THR A 41 -1.68 -44.75 -14.51
CA THR A 41 -0.31 -44.65 -14.05
C THR A 41 -0.30 -44.20 -12.60
N ALA A 42 0.40 -44.93 -11.73
CA ALA A 42 0.68 -44.54 -10.37
C ALA A 42 2.20 -44.52 -10.14
N SER A 43 2.71 -43.40 -9.71
CA SER A 43 4.10 -43.27 -9.25
C SER A 43 4.11 -43.00 -7.76
N TRP A 44 4.97 -43.68 -7.06
CA TRP A 44 5.19 -43.49 -5.63
C TRP A 44 6.68 -43.47 -5.34
N GLU A 45 7.11 -42.39 -4.65
CA GLU A 45 8.51 -42.22 -4.22
C GLU A 45 8.60 -42.51 -2.73
N ILE A 46 9.47 -43.48 -2.34
CA ILE A 46 9.74 -43.79 -0.94
C ILE A 46 10.74 -42.77 -0.41
N ASP A 47 10.32 -41.96 0.57
CA ASP A 47 11.13 -40.88 1.17
C ASP A 47 12.09 -41.40 2.24
N ILE A 48 13.06 -42.21 1.80
CA ILE A 48 14.08 -42.82 2.69
C ILE A 48 15.00 -41.75 3.31
N TRP A 49 15.29 -40.69 2.57
CA TRP A 49 16.18 -39.60 2.96
C TRP A 49 15.46 -38.38 3.54
N HIS A 50 14.19 -38.51 3.83
CA HIS A 50 13.33 -37.41 4.37
C HIS A 50 13.30 -36.15 3.50
N LYS A 51 13.57 -36.26 2.21
CA LYS A 51 13.55 -35.14 1.25
C LYS A 51 12.19 -34.49 1.18
N LEU A 52 11.12 -35.27 0.92
CA LEU A 52 9.75 -34.76 0.80
C LEU A 52 9.23 -34.21 2.13
N LYS A 53 9.63 -34.84 3.25
CA LYS A 53 9.29 -34.34 4.59
C LYS A 53 9.96 -32.99 4.85
N THR A 54 11.24 -32.84 4.54
CA THR A 54 11.99 -31.60 4.70
C THR A 54 11.48 -30.50 3.77
N GLU A 55 11.12 -30.84 2.54
CA GLU A 55 10.48 -29.91 1.60
C GLU A 55 9.13 -29.38 2.15
N LYS A 56 8.32 -30.26 2.71
CA LYS A 56 7.06 -29.87 3.36
C LYS A 56 7.29 -28.92 4.55
N GLU A 57 8.25 -29.25 5.43
CA GLU A 57 8.62 -28.42 6.58
C GLU A 57 9.14 -27.05 6.13
N SER A 58 9.97 -27.00 5.09
CA SER A 58 10.44 -25.76 4.47
C SER A 58 9.31 -24.92 3.90
N ALA A 59 8.36 -25.55 3.19
CA ALA A 59 7.20 -24.85 2.64
C ALA A 59 6.30 -24.28 3.74
N ILE A 60 6.11 -25.00 4.85
CA ILE A 60 5.36 -24.53 6.02
C ILE A 60 6.08 -23.34 6.66
N ALA A 61 7.41 -23.44 6.87
CA ALA A 61 8.19 -22.34 7.44
C ALA A 61 8.14 -21.08 6.56
N HIS A 62 8.21 -21.25 5.24
CA HIS A 62 8.06 -20.14 4.29
C HIS A 62 6.66 -19.50 4.37
N TYR A 63 5.60 -20.31 4.45
CA TYR A 63 4.24 -19.81 4.64
C TYR A 63 4.10 -19.00 5.93
N LEU A 64 4.59 -19.52 7.06
CA LEU A 64 4.58 -18.81 8.35
C LEU A 64 5.38 -17.51 8.27
N SER A 65 6.52 -17.50 7.62
CA SER A 65 7.31 -16.29 7.38
C SER A 65 6.53 -15.20 6.63
N THR A 66 5.71 -15.57 5.63
CA THR A 66 4.87 -14.60 4.91
C THR A 66 3.74 -14.06 5.77
N VAL A 67 3.16 -14.86 6.67
CA VAL A 67 2.13 -14.43 7.63
C VAL A 67 2.70 -13.44 8.62
N GLU A 68 3.86 -13.72 9.20
CA GLU A 68 4.55 -12.80 10.11
C GLU A 68 5.03 -11.53 9.40
N GLY A 69 5.47 -11.64 8.16
CA GLY A 69 5.79 -10.49 7.31
C GLY A 69 4.60 -9.57 7.10
N LYS A 70 3.41 -10.14 6.84
CA LYS A 70 2.16 -9.37 6.76
C LYS A 70 1.85 -8.64 8.09
N ASN A 71 1.97 -9.33 9.22
CA ASN A 71 1.70 -8.75 10.53
C ASN A 71 2.66 -7.60 10.86
N PHE A 72 3.94 -7.76 10.48
CA PHE A 72 4.96 -6.71 10.62
C PHE A 72 4.60 -5.47 9.80
N VAL A 73 4.25 -5.64 8.51
CA VAL A 73 3.84 -4.53 7.63
C VAL A 73 2.60 -3.83 8.18
N LEU A 74 1.61 -4.59 8.66
CA LEU A 74 0.40 -4.02 9.25
C LEU A 74 0.71 -3.18 10.50
N SER A 75 1.55 -3.69 11.40
CA SER A 75 1.97 -2.96 12.60
C SER A 75 2.74 -1.68 12.26
N SER A 76 3.63 -1.75 11.27
CA SER A 76 4.38 -0.60 10.77
C SER A 76 3.45 0.45 10.17
N LEU A 77 2.47 0.03 9.37
CA LEU A 77 1.48 0.93 8.78
C LEU A 77 0.63 1.64 9.85
N ILE A 78 0.18 0.91 10.87
CA ILE A 78 -0.58 1.50 11.99
C ILE A 78 0.27 2.55 12.71
N SER A 79 1.54 2.25 12.98
CA SER A 79 2.47 3.21 13.60
C SER A 79 2.65 4.46 12.75
N GLU A 80 2.89 4.31 11.46
CA GLU A 80 3.08 5.43 10.53
C GLU A 80 1.84 6.32 10.41
N VAL A 81 0.65 5.71 10.38
CA VAL A 81 -0.62 6.47 10.39
C VAL A 81 -0.80 7.23 11.71
N ALA A 82 -0.49 6.60 12.85
CA ALA A 82 -0.57 7.24 14.15
C ALA A 82 0.40 8.42 14.27
N ASP A 83 1.67 8.21 13.90
CA ASP A 83 2.68 9.28 13.91
C ASP A 83 2.26 10.45 13.02
N SER A 84 1.81 10.16 11.79
CA SER A 84 1.33 11.20 10.86
C SER A 84 0.11 11.95 11.40
N TYR A 85 -0.79 11.26 12.13
CA TYR A 85 -1.95 11.90 12.75
C TYR A 85 -1.55 12.86 13.89
N TYR A 86 -0.61 12.45 14.76
CA TYR A 86 -0.12 13.33 15.83
C TYR A 86 0.70 14.51 15.30
N GLU A 87 1.45 14.32 14.21
CA GLU A 87 2.10 15.44 13.52
C GLU A 87 1.06 16.43 12.96
N LEU A 88 -0.03 15.92 12.38
CA LEU A 88 -1.12 16.74 11.87
C LEU A 88 -1.78 17.58 12.99
N LEU A 89 -2.05 16.97 14.15
CA LEU A 89 -2.54 17.70 15.34
C LEU A 89 -1.55 18.78 15.81
N SER A 90 -0.26 18.49 15.77
CA SER A 90 0.79 19.46 16.11
C SER A 90 0.80 20.66 15.16
N LEU A 91 0.62 20.42 13.85
CA LEU A 91 0.52 21.47 12.84
C LEU A 91 -0.74 22.33 13.02
N ASP A 92 -1.89 21.74 13.40
CA ASP A 92 -3.08 22.49 13.73
C ASP A 92 -2.85 23.43 14.93
N ASN A 93 -2.21 22.95 15.99
CA ASN A 93 -1.87 23.78 17.13
C ASN A 93 -0.89 24.90 16.75
N GLN A 94 0.11 24.62 15.89
CA GLN A 94 0.99 25.65 15.36
C GLN A 94 0.23 26.69 14.53
N LEU A 95 -0.78 26.28 13.77
CA LEU A 95 -1.62 27.19 13.00
C LEU A 95 -2.40 28.11 13.92
N ASP A 96 -2.98 27.60 14.99
CA ASP A 96 -3.72 28.41 15.97
C ASP A 96 -2.80 29.42 16.66
N ILE A 97 -1.60 29.01 17.04
CA ILE A 97 -0.60 29.90 17.66
C ILE A 97 -0.17 31.01 16.69
N ILE A 98 0.15 30.67 15.44
CA ILE A 98 0.59 31.69 14.47
C ILE A 98 -0.53 32.69 14.15
N GLN A 99 -1.80 32.26 14.12
CA GLN A 99 -2.94 33.15 13.91
C GLN A 99 -3.12 34.12 15.08
N GLN A 100 -3.00 33.64 16.30
CA GLN A 100 -3.03 34.50 17.49
C GLN A 100 -1.87 35.52 17.45
N TYR A 101 -0.68 35.07 17.05
CA TYR A 101 0.48 35.94 16.91
C TYR A 101 0.29 37.01 15.83
N ILE A 102 -0.25 36.64 14.67
CA ILE A 102 -0.62 37.59 13.59
C ILE A 102 -1.59 38.65 14.11
N ASN A 103 -2.63 38.26 14.84
CA ASN A 103 -3.60 39.19 15.42
C ASN A 103 -2.92 40.16 16.40
N LEU A 104 -1.99 39.69 17.23
CA LEU A 104 -1.24 40.53 18.15
C LEU A 104 -0.33 41.51 17.39
N GLN A 105 0.38 41.06 16.36
CA GLN A 105 1.23 41.89 15.51
C GLN A 105 0.43 42.95 14.75
N GLN A 106 -0.79 42.64 14.28
CA GLN A 106 -1.67 43.63 13.64
C GLN A 106 -1.99 44.77 14.61
N LYS A 107 -2.36 44.46 15.87
CA LYS A 107 -2.62 45.47 16.90
C LYS A 107 -1.37 46.30 17.21
N ALA A 108 -0.22 45.65 17.30
CA ALA A 108 1.06 46.35 17.53
C ALA A 108 1.41 47.30 16.38
N LEU A 109 1.16 46.91 15.15
CA LEU A 109 1.33 47.72 13.95
C LEU A 109 0.42 48.96 14.00
N GLU A 110 -0.88 48.81 14.35
CA GLU A 110 -1.82 49.89 14.48
C GLU A 110 -1.35 50.92 15.54
N ILE A 111 -0.94 50.45 16.72
CA ILE A 111 -0.38 51.29 17.78
C ILE A 111 0.86 52.03 17.28
N SER A 112 1.78 51.36 16.58
CA SER A 112 3.00 51.99 16.04
C SER A 112 2.67 53.06 15.01
N LYS A 113 1.61 52.88 14.18
CA LYS A 113 1.15 53.91 13.23
C LYS A 113 0.59 55.12 13.93
N ILE A 114 -0.23 54.94 14.99
CA ILE A 114 -0.75 56.04 15.82
C ILE A 114 0.39 56.80 16.50
N GLN A 115 1.36 56.09 17.08
CA GLN A 115 2.55 56.73 17.71
C GLN A 115 3.36 57.51 16.69
N LYS A 116 3.51 57.02 15.45
CA LYS A 116 4.18 57.79 14.38
C LYS A 116 3.43 59.09 14.07
N GLN A 117 2.08 59.07 13.99
CA GLN A 117 1.26 60.28 13.77
C GLN A 117 1.46 61.28 14.90
N ALA A 118 1.65 60.83 16.13
CA ALA A 118 1.95 61.65 17.30
C ALA A 118 3.43 62.05 17.42
N ALA A 119 4.27 61.78 16.39
CA ALA A 119 5.72 61.99 16.37
C ALA A 119 6.48 61.23 17.49
N ALA A 120 5.86 60.22 18.11
CA ALA A 120 6.47 59.37 19.16
C ALA A 120 7.14 58.10 18.64
N ALA A 121 6.99 57.76 17.35
CA ALA A 121 7.64 56.63 16.69
C ALA A 121 8.18 57.02 15.31
N THR A 122 9.25 56.31 14.87
CA THR A 122 9.87 56.52 13.56
C THR A 122 9.16 55.72 12.45
N GLU A 123 9.28 56.18 11.20
CA GLU A 123 8.87 55.41 10.01
C GLU A 123 9.49 54.00 9.96
N LEU A 124 10.78 53.92 10.36
CA LEU A 124 11.49 52.65 10.41
C LEU A 124 10.82 51.65 11.36
N ALA A 125 10.31 52.09 12.50
CA ALA A 125 9.61 51.25 13.45
C ALA A 125 8.31 50.68 12.81
N VAL A 126 7.52 51.49 12.11
CA VAL A 126 6.33 51.04 11.40
C VAL A 126 6.68 50.01 10.33
N LYS A 127 7.72 50.30 9.52
CA LYS A 127 8.15 49.37 8.46
C LYS A 127 8.67 48.05 9.02
N LYS A 128 9.29 48.03 10.19
CA LYS A 128 9.70 46.81 10.88
C LYS A 128 8.48 45.97 11.27
N PHE A 129 7.46 46.56 11.87
CA PHE A 129 6.22 45.81 12.20
C PHE A 129 5.50 45.33 10.98
N GLU A 130 5.44 46.09 9.88
CA GLU A 130 4.88 45.66 8.61
C GLU A 130 5.60 44.42 8.04
N ALA A 131 6.93 44.43 8.08
CA ALA A 131 7.75 43.32 7.59
C ALA A 131 7.57 42.05 8.46
N GLU A 132 7.54 42.18 9.78
CA GLU A 132 7.32 41.05 10.69
C GLU A 132 5.90 40.45 10.51
N LEU A 133 4.89 41.31 10.35
CA LEU A 133 3.53 40.83 10.06
C LEU A 133 3.46 40.07 8.73
N ALA A 134 4.11 40.57 7.67
CA ALA A 134 4.17 39.92 6.38
C ALA A 134 4.87 38.54 6.47
N LYS A 135 5.97 38.47 7.25
CA LYS A 135 6.69 37.21 7.50
C LYS A 135 5.81 36.19 8.24
N SER A 136 5.09 36.62 9.28
CA SER A 136 4.19 35.72 10.03
C SER A 136 3.04 35.20 9.16
N LYS A 137 2.48 36.04 8.29
CA LYS A 137 1.46 35.62 7.30
C LYS A 137 2.04 34.60 6.30
N ALA A 138 3.28 34.81 5.84
CA ALA A 138 3.94 33.83 4.97
C ALA A 138 4.12 32.46 5.69
N SER A 139 4.51 32.50 6.97
CA SER A 139 4.62 31.27 7.79
C SER A 139 3.28 30.56 7.97
N GLU A 140 2.16 31.28 8.10
CA GLU A 140 0.83 30.69 8.15
C GLU A 140 0.52 29.88 6.90
N TYR A 141 0.83 30.40 5.70
CA TYR A 141 0.63 29.68 4.45
C TYR A 141 1.49 28.42 4.36
N THR A 142 2.72 28.48 4.85
CA THR A 142 3.60 27.30 4.91
C THR A 142 3.01 26.20 5.81
N ILE A 143 2.50 26.56 6.99
CA ILE A 143 1.86 25.61 7.91
C ILE A 143 0.61 25.00 7.26
N ARG A 144 -0.22 25.79 6.59
CA ARG A 144 -1.41 25.30 5.87
C ARG A 144 -1.05 24.31 4.75
N GLN A 145 0.03 24.58 4.02
CA GLN A 145 0.56 23.63 3.03
C GLN A 145 0.98 22.32 3.69
N GLN A 146 1.74 22.37 4.79
CA GLN A 146 2.16 21.17 5.52
C GLN A 146 0.99 20.36 6.04
N ILE A 147 -0.08 21.00 6.52
CA ILE A 147 -1.33 20.35 6.91
C ILE A 147 -1.91 19.56 5.73
N THR A 148 -2.04 20.20 4.56
CA THR A 148 -2.57 19.53 3.36
C THR A 148 -1.69 18.36 2.91
N GLU A 149 -0.38 18.51 2.97
CA GLU A 149 0.58 17.45 2.65
C GLU A 149 0.43 16.25 3.61
N LYS A 150 0.28 16.51 4.92
CA LYS A 150 0.06 15.45 5.92
C LYS A 150 -1.30 14.76 5.76
N GLU A 151 -2.36 15.50 5.48
CA GLU A 151 -3.68 14.91 5.16
C GLU A 151 -3.58 13.98 3.95
N ASN A 152 -2.89 14.42 2.89
CA ASN A 152 -2.68 13.61 1.69
C ASN A 152 -1.82 12.37 1.97
N GLN A 153 -0.79 12.50 2.81
CA GLN A 153 0.04 11.37 3.23
C GLN A 153 -0.79 10.31 3.96
N ILE A 154 -1.60 10.71 4.94
CA ILE A 154 -2.48 9.79 5.68
C ILE A 154 -3.50 9.14 4.74
N ASN A 155 -4.11 9.91 3.83
CA ASN A 155 -5.04 9.36 2.84
C ASN A 155 -4.36 8.35 1.92
N ALA A 156 -3.12 8.59 1.50
CA ALA A 156 -2.33 7.66 0.69
C ALA A 156 -2.01 6.36 1.46
N LEU A 157 -1.60 6.45 2.73
CA LEU A 157 -1.37 5.29 3.60
C LEU A 157 -2.63 4.44 3.79
N LEU A 158 -3.80 5.09 3.84
CA LEU A 158 -5.10 4.41 3.95
C LEU A 158 -5.66 3.94 2.60
N GLY A 159 -4.96 4.18 1.48
CA GLY A 159 -5.38 3.78 0.13
C GLY A 159 -6.65 4.47 -0.35
N ARG A 160 -6.94 5.69 0.10
CA ARG A 160 -8.13 6.45 -0.27
C ARG A 160 -7.78 7.76 -0.97
N TYR A 161 -8.75 8.33 -1.69
CA TYR A 161 -8.58 9.63 -2.34
C TYR A 161 -8.39 10.76 -1.30
N PRO A 162 -7.68 11.85 -1.68
CA PRO A 162 -7.48 13.01 -0.83
C PRO A 162 -8.82 13.55 -0.29
N GLN A 163 -8.92 13.60 1.02
CA GLN A 163 -10.08 14.16 1.74
C GLN A 163 -9.61 14.71 3.08
N GLN A 164 -10.41 15.62 3.64
CA GLN A 164 -10.13 16.14 4.97
C GLN A 164 -10.23 15.05 6.03
N ILE A 165 -9.34 15.11 7.01
CA ILE A 165 -9.29 14.17 8.13
C ILE A 165 -9.94 14.82 9.34
N ASP A 166 -10.95 14.15 9.91
CA ASP A 166 -11.57 14.60 11.16
C ASP A 166 -10.56 14.54 12.30
N ARG A 167 -10.47 15.64 13.06
CA ARG A 167 -9.50 15.83 14.14
C ARG A 167 -10.18 16.35 15.38
N GLU A 168 -9.76 15.83 16.51
CA GLU A 168 -10.16 16.34 17.82
C GLU A 168 -9.17 17.44 18.25
N LYS A 169 -9.65 18.70 18.22
CA LYS A 169 -8.76 19.87 18.45
C LYS A 169 -8.27 19.97 19.89
N ASP A 170 -8.99 19.40 20.84
CA ASP A 170 -8.68 19.52 22.27
C ASP A 170 -7.71 18.44 22.80
N HIS A 171 -7.18 17.60 21.91
CA HIS A 171 -6.34 16.47 22.31
C HIS A 171 -5.08 16.87 23.12
N PHE A 172 -4.45 17.99 22.79
CA PHE A 172 -3.27 18.50 23.51
C PHE A 172 -3.60 19.10 24.90
N MET A 173 -4.86 19.38 25.18
CA MET A 173 -5.34 19.82 26.49
C MET A 173 -5.68 18.66 27.41
N ALA A 174 -5.78 17.43 26.89
CA ALA A 174 -6.03 16.23 27.67
C ALA A 174 -4.81 15.89 28.53
N THR A 175 -5.02 15.71 29.83
CA THR A 175 -3.99 15.29 30.77
C THR A 175 -3.49 13.90 30.37
N ILE A 176 -2.19 13.75 30.14
CA ILE A 176 -1.59 12.44 29.87
C ILE A 176 -1.91 11.50 31.04
N PRO A 177 -2.53 10.34 30.81
CA PRO A 177 -2.78 9.38 31.87
C PRO A 177 -1.46 8.97 32.55
N GLN A 178 -1.32 9.19 33.83
CA GLN A 178 -0.10 8.88 34.59
C GLN A 178 0.04 7.38 34.95
N THR A 179 -0.68 6.51 34.29
CA THR A 179 -0.61 5.06 34.53
C THR A 179 0.01 4.35 33.34
N VAL A 180 1.27 3.99 33.52
CA VAL A 180 1.91 2.88 32.80
C VAL A 180 1.78 1.64 33.67
#